data_1c47757d88bb955e10e05d01dc7370bc
#
_entry.id   1c47757d88bb955e10e05d01dc7370bc
#
_cell.length_a   1.000
_cell.length_b   1.000
_cell.length_c   1.000
_cell.angle_alpha   90.00
_cell.angle_beta   90.00
_cell.angle_gamma   90.00
#
_symmetry.space_group_name_H-M   'P 1'
#
loop_
_entity.id
_entity.type
_entity.pdbx_description
1 polymer ?
#
loop_
_entity_poly.entity_id
_entity_poly.type
_entity_poly.pdbx_seq_one_letter_code
_entity_poly.pdbx_strand_id
1 'polypeptide(L)'
;MKFMKIMLLKRLESSFFAFKMSISRFIEYYEVFIREVERGNVYISTTHTNVIFDLLEEDNMDKVAALVDDKKVYCLPSSSFTPAYLEDLKYDLTILKRLRTLWDTVEGDPKRAAFVEALSTDPRLKDQKCIIFTEAKETADYLTDALKERFGDCVLEYHGSSSESERIAIIENFDAKARRPKDDYRILVTTEVLSEGVNL
;
A
#
# COMPACT_ATOMS: atom_id res chain seq x y z
N MET A 1 -6.17 -16.57 -9.42
CA MET A 1 -5.41 -17.07 -8.24
C MET A 1 -3.88 -16.90 -8.28
N LYS A 2 -3.13 -17.23 -9.33
CA LYS A 2 -1.64 -17.08 -9.32
C LYS A 2 -1.18 -15.63 -9.06
N PHE A 3 -1.81 -14.64 -9.68
CA PHE A 3 -1.43 -13.23 -9.55
C PHE A 3 -1.62 -12.69 -8.10
N MET A 4 -2.77 -12.95 -7.49
CA MET A 4 -3.05 -12.53 -6.11
C MET A 4 -2.05 -13.14 -5.11
N LYS A 5 -1.70 -14.42 -5.28
CA LYS A 5 -0.68 -15.07 -4.44
C LYS A 5 0.68 -14.38 -4.56
N ILE A 6 1.11 -14.05 -5.78
CA ILE A 6 2.38 -13.35 -6.02
C ILE A 6 2.35 -11.96 -5.39
N MET A 7 1.25 -11.22 -5.55
CA MET A 7 1.09 -9.92 -4.92
C MET A 7 1.16 -10.00 -3.39
N LEU A 8 0.44 -10.93 -2.78
CA LEU A 8 0.47 -11.10 -1.32
C LEU A 8 1.86 -11.48 -0.82
N LEU A 9 2.59 -12.36 -1.54
CA LEU A 9 3.97 -12.69 -1.19
C LEU A 9 4.89 -11.47 -1.26
N LYS A 10 4.81 -10.67 -2.32
CA LYS A 10 5.58 -9.41 -2.42
C LYS A 10 5.24 -8.42 -1.29
N ARG A 11 3.97 -8.32 -0.91
CA ARG A 11 3.57 -7.48 0.22
C ARG A 11 4.12 -8.00 1.55
N LEU A 12 4.15 -9.32 1.74
CA LEU A 12 4.76 -9.95 2.92
C LEU A 12 6.29 -9.72 2.96
N GLU A 13 6.96 -9.81 1.82
CA GLU A 13 8.38 -9.49 1.69
C GLU A 13 8.67 -8.01 1.97
N SER A 14 7.75 -7.11 1.63
CA SER A 14 7.86 -5.68 1.93
C SER A 14 7.75 -5.43 3.44
N SER A 15 6.58 -5.67 4.02
CA SER A 15 6.38 -5.59 5.47
C SER A 15 5.16 -6.41 5.91
N PHE A 16 5.14 -6.80 7.18
CA PHE A 16 3.99 -7.46 7.81
C PHE A 16 2.75 -6.57 7.78
N PHE A 17 2.94 -5.27 7.95
CA PHE A 17 1.87 -4.29 7.88
C PHE A 17 1.26 -4.20 6.48
N ALA A 18 2.09 -4.04 5.43
CA ALA A 18 1.61 -3.98 4.05
C ALA A 18 0.87 -5.27 3.64
N PHE A 19 1.31 -6.43 4.11
CA PHE A 19 0.60 -7.69 3.91
C PHE A 19 -0.79 -7.69 4.55
N LYS A 20 -0.88 -7.28 5.83
CA LYS A 20 -2.15 -7.19 6.57
C LYS A 20 -3.14 -6.24 5.89
N MET A 21 -2.67 -5.06 5.49
CA MET A 21 -3.49 -4.09 4.77
C MET A 21 -4.00 -4.63 3.44
N SER A 22 -3.14 -5.35 2.70
CA SER A 22 -3.54 -5.95 1.42
C SER A 22 -4.59 -7.05 1.59
N ILE A 23 -4.48 -7.90 2.62
CA ILE A 23 -5.51 -8.91 2.92
C ILE A 23 -6.84 -8.23 3.25
N SER A 24 -6.82 -7.19 4.10
CA SER A 24 -8.03 -6.46 4.48
C SER A 24 -8.73 -5.85 3.26
N ARG A 25 -7.98 -5.18 2.37
CA ARG A 25 -8.51 -4.62 1.12
C ARG A 25 -9.07 -5.68 0.18
N PHE A 26 -8.42 -6.85 0.08
CA PHE A 26 -8.98 -7.94 -0.72
C PHE A 26 -10.29 -8.47 -0.13
N ILE A 27 -10.42 -8.58 1.19
CA ILE A 27 -11.66 -8.99 1.84
C ILE A 27 -12.78 -8.00 1.48
N GLU A 28 -12.55 -6.71 1.63
CA GLU A 28 -13.48 -5.63 1.28
C GLU A 28 -13.92 -5.73 -0.20
N TYR A 29 -12.97 -5.85 -1.12
CA TYR A 29 -13.26 -6.00 -2.55
C TYR A 29 -14.09 -7.26 -2.86
N TYR A 30 -13.78 -8.39 -2.24
CA TYR A 30 -14.55 -9.62 -2.41
C TYR A 30 -15.97 -9.48 -1.87
N GLU A 31 -16.15 -8.83 -0.72
CA GLU A 31 -17.49 -8.59 -0.14
C GLU A 31 -18.35 -7.69 -1.04
N VAL A 32 -17.78 -6.59 -1.55
CA VAL A 32 -18.46 -5.71 -2.52
C VAL A 32 -18.80 -6.48 -3.78
N PHE A 33 -17.85 -7.20 -4.35
CA PHE A 33 -18.04 -7.93 -5.60
C PHE A 33 -19.09 -9.05 -5.49
N ILE A 34 -19.05 -9.84 -4.41
CA ILE A 34 -20.05 -10.88 -4.14
C ILE A 34 -21.45 -10.26 -4.05
N ARG A 35 -21.59 -9.15 -3.32
CA ARG A 35 -22.86 -8.41 -3.22
C ARG A 35 -23.40 -8.00 -4.58
N GLU A 36 -22.55 -7.49 -5.46
CA GLU A 36 -22.96 -7.09 -6.81
C GLU A 36 -23.34 -8.30 -7.70
N VAL A 37 -22.61 -9.40 -7.60
CA VAL A 37 -22.97 -10.64 -8.29
C VAL A 37 -24.33 -11.17 -7.82
N GLU A 38 -24.63 -11.10 -6.53
CA GLU A 38 -25.95 -11.46 -5.96
C GLU A 38 -27.06 -10.51 -6.41
N ARG A 39 -26.76 -9.22 -6.66
CA ARG A 39 -27.68 -8.24 -7.28
C ARG A 39 -27.90 -8.46 -8.78
N GLY A 40 -27.16 -9.37 -9.39
CA GLY A 40 -27.26 -9.69 -10.81
C GLY A 40 -26.22 -9.03 -11.71
N ASN A 41 -25.24 -8.33 -11.16
CA ASN A 41 -24.25 -7.54 -11.88
C ASN A 41 -22.84 -8.09 -11.71
N VAL A 42 -22.08 -8.19 -12.81
CA VAL A 42 -20.64 -8.48 -12.80
C VAL A 42 -19.91 -7.35 -13.53
N TYR A 43 -19.15 -6.56 -12.80
CA TYR A 43 -18.35 -5.48 -13.38
C TYR A 43 -16.95 -5.98 -13.75
N ILE A 44 -16.52 -5.70 -14.99
CA ILE A 44 -15.22 -6.09 -15.52
C ILE A 44 -14.49 -4.86 -16.05
N SER A 45 -13.26 -4.65 -15.58
CA SER A 45 -12.36 -3.64 -16.10
C SER A 45 -10.92 -4.13 -16.03
N THR A 46 -10.09 -3.71 -16.97
CA THR A 46 -8.65 -3.96 -16.95
C THR A 46 -7.85 -2.83 -16.32
N THR A 47 -8.41 -1.62 -16.30
CA THR A 47 -7.69 -0.40 -15.92
C THR A 47 -8.34 0.37 -14.77
N HIS A 48 -9.62 0.12 -14.47
CA HIS A 48 -10.41 0.87 -13.48
C HIS A 48 -10.93 -0.01 -12.34
N THR A 49 -10.33 -1.16 -12.09
CA THR A 49 -10.81 -2.14 -11.11
C THR A 49 -10.93 -1.53 -9.70
N ASN A 50 -9.90 -0.83 -9.23
CA ASN A 50 -9.91 -0.20 -7.91
C ASN A 50 -10.99 0.90 -7.84
N VAL A 51 -11.05 1.77 -8.86
CA VAL A 51 -12.05 2.85 -8.92
C VAL A 51 -13.47 2.32 -8.85
N ILE A 52 -13.75 1.19 -9.53
CA ILE A 52 -15.07 0.56 -9.45
C ILE A 52 -15.38 0.07 -8.05
N PHE A 53 -14.45 -0.60 -7.40
CA PHE A 53 -14.68 -1.09 -6.05
C PHE A 53 -14.95 0.04 -5.07
N ASP A 54 -14.17 1.12 -5.14
CA ASP A 54 -14.38 2.31 -4.30
C ASP A 54 -15.77 2.91 -4.55
N LEU A 55 -16.19 3.06 -5.81
CA LEU A 55 -17.51 3.60 -6.16
C LEU A 55 -18.68 2.69 -5.74
N LEU A 56 -18.51 1.36 -5.82
CA LEU A 56 -19.51 0.40 -5.39
C LEU A 56 -19.61 0.33 -3.86
N GLU A 57 -18.51 0.55 -3.14
CA GLU A 57 -18.49 0.65 -1.69
C GLU A 57 -19.21 1.91 -1.21
N GLU A 58 -19.03 3.04 -1.92
CA GLU A 58 -19.72 4.30 -1.69
C GLU A 58 -21.18 4.30 -2.16
N ASP A 59 -21.68 3.21 -2.76
CA ASP A 59 -22.99 3.09 -3.42
C ASP A 59 -23.23 4.19 -4.48
N ASN A 60 -22.17 4.65 -5.14
CA ASN A 60 -22.19 5.75 -6.11
C ASN A 60 -22.50 5.24 -7.52
N MET A 61 -23.73 4.75 -7.70
CA MET A 61 -24.16 4.10 -8.94
C MET A 61 -24.16 5.03 -10.16
N ASP A 62 -24.33 6.34 -9.98
CA ASP A 62 -24.27 7.32 -11.08
C ASP A 62 -22.89 7.36 -11.73
N LYS A 63 -21.82 7.36 -10.91
CA LYS A 63 -20.45 7.32 -11.42
C LYS A 63 -20.10 5.96 -12.01
N VAL A 64 -20.61 4.87 -11.44
CA VAL A 64 -20.45 3.53 -12.02
C VAL A 64 -21.09 3.48 -13.40
N ALA A 65 -22.31 3.99 -13.56
CA ALA A 65 -23.00 4.08 -14.84
C ALA A 65 -22.20 4.90 -15.88
N ALA A 66 -21.65 6.04 -15.47
CA ALA A 66 -20.80 6.86 -16.35
C ALA A 66 -19.54 6.11 -16.83
N LEU A 67 -18.90 5.29 -15.98
CA LEU A 67 -17.78 4.46 -16.39
C LEU A 67 -18.16 3.34 -17.36
N VAL A 68 -19.38 2.80 -17.23
CA VAL A 68 -19.93 1.81 -18.17
C VAL A 68 -20.24 2.47 -19.52
N ASP A 69 -20.89 3.64 -19.53
CA ASP A 69 -21.21 4.39 -20.74
C ASP A 69 -19.94 4.81 -21.50
N ASP A 70 -18.89 5.19 -20.78
CA ASP A 70 -17.57 5.50 -21.34
C ASP A 70 -16.79 4.25 -21.84
N LYS A 71 -17.37 3.05 -21.71
CA LYS A 71 -16.74 1.75 -22.04
C LYS A 71 -15.42 1.50 -21.30
N LYS A 72 -15.20 2.14 -20.17
CA LYS A 72 -14.06 1.91 -19.28
C LYS A 72 -14.28 0.68 -18.42
N VAL A 73 -15.55 0.32 -18.23
CA VAL A 73 -16.03 -0.80 -17.45
C VAL A 73 -17.15 -1.50 -18.21
N TYR A 74 -17.20 -2.82 -18.14
CA TYR A 74 -18.28 -3.63 -18.69
C TYR A 74 -19.13 -4.17 -17.53
N CYS A 75 -20.44 -3.99 -17.62
CA CYS A 75 -21.39 -4.63 -16.73
C CYS A 75 -22.02 -5.81 -17.47
N LEU A 76 -21.85 -7.01 -16.96
CA LEU A 76 -22.42 -8.24 -17.50
C LEU A 76 -23.45 -8.79 -16.51
N PRO A 77 -24.54 -9.40 -16.99
CA PRO A 77 -25.48 -10.07 -16.09
C PRO A 77 -24.82 -11.28 -15.44
N SER A 78 -25.03 -11.45 -14.14
CA SER A 78 -24.45 -12.60 -13.40
C SER A 78 -24.92 -13.95 -13.92
N SER A 79 -26.08 -13.99 -14.58
CA SER A 79 -26.60 -15.18 -15.27
C SER A 79 -25.73 -15.64 -16.44
N SER A 80 -24.80 -14.83 -16.93
CA SER A 80 -23.81 -15.23 -17.95
C SER A 80 -22.68 -16.09 -17.39
N PHE A 81 -22.61 -16.24 -16.07
CA PHE A 81 -21.59 -17.02 -15.37
C PHE A 81 -22.19 -18.31 -14.82
N THR A 82 -21.35 -19.33 -14.62
CA THR A 82 -21.80 -20.58 -14.02
C THR A 82 -22.18 -20.39 -12.56
N PRO A 83 -23.12 -21.14 -11.99
CA PRO A 83 -23.43 -21.07 -10.55
C PRO A 83 -22.20 -21.28 -9.65
N ALA A 84 -21.25 -22.11 -10.09
CA ALA A 84 -19.99 -22.32 -9.36
C ALA A 84 -19.16 -21.03 -9.18
N TYR A 85 -19.35 -20.02 -10.04
CA TYR A 85 -18.58 -18.78 -9.96
C TYR A 85 -18.82 -18.03 -8.65
N LEU A 86 -20.06 -17.90 -8.21
CA LEU A 86 -20.40 -17.24 -6.94
C LEU A 86 -19.90 -18.08 -5.73
N GLU A 87 -20.03 -19.40 -5.81
CA GLU A 87 -19.56 -20.30 -4.76
C GLU A 87 -18.02 -20.23 -4.61
N ASP A 88 -17.30 -20.20 -5.73
CA ASP A 88 -15.84 -20.03 -5.74
C ASP A 88 -15.41 -18.68 -5.10
N LEU A 89 -16.13 -17.60 -5.41
CA LEU A 89 -15.86 -16.29 -4.78
C LEU A 89 -16.08 -16.32 -3.27
N LYS A 90 -17.17 -16.92 -2.80
CA LYS A 90 -17.47 -17.08 -1.38
C LYS A 90 -16.44 -17.95 -0.67
N TYR A 91 -15.98 -19.00 -1.34
CA TYR A 91 -14.92 -19.85 -0.83
C TYR A 91 -13.59 -19.08 -0.70
N ASP A 92 -13.17 -18.36 -1.73
CA ASP A 92 -11.97 -17.51 -1.70
C ASP A 92 -12.05 -16.46 -0.57
N LEU A 93 -13.19 -15.81 -0.39
CA LEU A 93 -13.42 -14.88 0.73
C LEU A 93 -13.25 -15.55 2.09
N THR A 94 -13.74 -16.79 2.24
CA THR A 94 -13.57 -17.56 3.48
C THR A 94 -12.08 -17.82 3.76
N ILE A 95 -11.30 -18.15 2.73
CA ILE A 95 -9.84 -18.35 2.87
C ILE A 95 -9.14 -17.05 3.26
N LEU A 96 -9.50 -15.92 2.64
CA LEU A 96 -8.93 -14.61 2.99
C LEU A 96 -9.24 -14.21 4.44
N LYS A 97 -10.47 -14.38 4.90
CA LYS A 97 -10.89 -14.11 6.28
C LYS A 97 -10.13 -14.99 7.27
N ARG A 98 -9.97 -16.28 6.96
CA ARG A 98 -9.17 -17.20 7.79
C ARG A 98 -7.70 -16.77 7.84
N LEU A 99 -7.13 -16.37 6.70
CA LEU A 99 -5.76 -15.89 6.64
C LEU A 99 -5.57 -14.64 7.50
N ARG A 100 -6.50 -13.69 7.42
CA ARG A 100 -6.49 -12.49 8.28
C ARG A 100 -6.53 -12.85 9.76
N THR A 101 -7.44 -13.74 10.17
CA THR A 101 -7.55 -14.19 11.57
C THR A 101 -6.24 -14.83 12.06
N LEU A 102 -5.62 -15.68 11.24
CA LEU A 102 -4.32 -16.27 11.57
C LEU A 102 -3.22 -15.20 11.66
N TRP A 103 -3.25 -14.19 10.78
CA TRP A 103 -2.28 -13.11 10.80
C TRP A 103 -2.43 -12.18 12.00
N ASP A 104 -3.66 -11.99 12.50
CA ASP A 104 -3.93 -11.19 13.69
C ASP A 104 -3.35 -11.82 14.99
N THR A 105 -2.96 -13.10 14.95
CA THR A 105 -2.24 -13.77 16.06
C THR A 105 -0.71 -13.58 15.97
N VAL A 106 -0.19 -13.00 14.89
CA VAL A 106 1.25 -12.74 14.72
C VAL A 106 1.63 -11.50 15.49
N GLU A 107 2.35 -11.69 16.58
CA GLU A 107 2.86 -10.59 17.39
C GLU A 107 4.19 -10.06 16.87
N GLY A 108 4.26 -8.73 16.75
CA GLY A 108 5.46 -8.02 16.31
C GLY A 108 5.79 -8.17 14.82
N ASP A 109 6.83 -7.47 14.42
CA ASP A 109 7.41 -7.53 13.08
C ASP A 109 8.93 -7.66 13.23
N PRO A 110 9.48 -8.89 13.11
CA PRO A 110 10.91 -9.13 13.32
C PRO A 110 11.76 -8.41 12.28
N LYS A 111 11.26 -8.20 11.04
CA LYS A 111 11.99 -7.45 10.01
C LYS A 111 12.11 -5.98 10.40
N ARG A 112 11.02 -5.36 10.86
CA ARG A 112 11.03 -3.98 11.36
C ARG A 112 11.93 -3.85 12.58
N ALA A 113 11.83 -4.76 13.54
CA ALA A 113 12.64 -4.74 14.75
C ALA A 113 14.13 -4.84 14.43
N ALA A 114 14.54 -5.79 13.58
CA ALA A 114 15.92 -5.96 13.15
C ALA A 114 16.42 -4.74 12.36
N PHE A 115 15.56 -4.10 11.57
CA PHE A 115 15.92 -2.91 10.79
C PHE A 115 16.18 -1.69 11.70
N VAL A 116 15.29 -1.41 12.65
CA VAL A 116 15.44 -0.33 13.64
C VAL A 116 16.69 -0.58 14.50
N GLU A 117 16.93 -1.82 14.90
CA GLU A 117 18.12 -2.23 15.65
C GLU A 117 19.38 -1.96 14.83
N ALA A 118 19.43 -2.36 13.56
CA ALA A 118 20.59 -2.13 12.69
C ALA A 118 20.91 -0.64 12.55
N LEU A 119 19.91 0.24 12.37
CA LEU A 119 20.11 1.69 12.31
C LEU A 119 20.63 2.29 13.62
N SER A 120 20.42 1.59 14.74
CA SER A 120 20.85 2.02 16.08
C SER A 120 22.26 1.55 16.43
N THR A 121 22.65 0.36 15.96
CA THR A 121 23.84 -0.36 16.47
C THR A 121 24.92 -0.61 15.43
N ASP A 122 24.59 -0.75 14.14
CA ASP A 122 25.58 -0.99 13.10
C ASP A 122 26.49 0.25 12.95
N PRO A 123 27.80 0.14 13.15
CA PRO A 123 28.74 1.26 13.05
C PRO A 123 28.75 1.98 11.69
N ARG A 124 28.28 1.29 10.62
CA ARG A 124 28.22 1.86 9.27
C ARG A 124 26.96 2.72 9.06
N LEU A 125 25.92 2.51 9.88
CA LEU A 125 24.63 3.16 9.75
C LEU A 125 24.36 4.13 10.91
N LYS A 126 24.86 3.78 12.10
CA LYS A 126 24.72 4.61 13.29
C LYS A 126 25.35 5.97 13.01
N ASP A 127 24.63 7.02 13.31
CA ASP A 127 25.07 8.41 13.17
C ASP A 127 25.30 8.88 11.70
N GLN A 128 25.00 8.03 10.71
CA GLN A 128 25.07 8.41 9.29
C GLN A 128 23.71 8.88 8.77
N LYS A 129 23.74 9.76 7.76
CA LYS A 129 22.53 10.08 6.98
C LYS A 129 22.13 8.86 6.15
N CYS A 130 20.87 8.48 6.26
CA CYS A 130 20.33 7.31 5.58
C CYS A 130 19.08 7.69 4.77
N ILE A 131 19.03 7.22 3.52
CA ILE A 131 17.83 7.29 2.68
C ILE A 131 17.31 5.88 2.51
N ILE A 132 16.04 5.66 2.87
CA ILE A 132 15.37 4.37 2.87
C ILE A 132 14.29 4.40 1.80
N PHE A 133 14.44 3.56 0.79
CA PHE A 133 13.45 3.41 -0.28
C PHE A 133 12.52 2.23 0.00
N THR A 134 11.24 2.43 -0.26
CA THR A 134 10.22 1.39 -0.21
C THR A 134 9.26 1.50 -1.40
N GLU A 135 8.76 0.37 -1.89
CA GLU A 135 7.80 0.34 -3.02
C GLU A 135 6.40 0.84 -2.64
N ALA A 136 6.01 0.69 -1.37
CA ALA A 136 4.65 0.95 -0.92
C ALA A 136 4.60 2.10 0.09
N LYS A 137 3.69 3.04 -0.12
CA LYS A 137 3.43 4.15 0.81
C LYS A 137 3.11 3.63 2.21
N GLU A 138 2.26 2.62 2.32
CA GLU A 138 1.88 2.02 3.62
C GLU A 138 3.10 1.46 4.39
N THR A 139 4.13 1.00 3.66
CA THR A 139 5.39 0.59 4.28
C THR A 139 6.23 1.79 4.70
N ALA A 140 6.21 2.89 3.93
CA ALA A 140 6.89 4.12 4.30
C ALA A 140 6.30 4.70 5.59
N ASP A 141 4.98 4.88 5.65
CA ASP A 141 4.24 5.35 6.84
C ASP A 141 4.59 4.49 8.06
N TYR A 142 4.48 3.16 7.92
CA TYR A 142 4.74 2.19 8.98
C TYR A 142 6.18 2.20 9.52
N LEU A 143 7.17 2.33 8.63
CA LEU A 143 8.58 2.45 9.01
C LEU A 143 8.87 3.80 9.66
N THR A 144 8.30 4.87 9.10
CA THR A 144 8.47 6.23 9.63
C THR A 144 7.99 6.33 11.07
N ASP A 145 6.83 5.77 11.39
CA ASP A 145 6.30 5.76 12.76
C ASP A 145 7.26 5.07 13.73
N ALA A 146 7.74 3.88 13.36
CA ALA A 146 8.68 3.12 14.19
C ALA A 146 10.05 3.84 14.35
N LEU A 147 10.50 4.50 13.30
CA LEU A 147 11.76 5.26 13.33
C LEU A 147 11.62 6.55 14.14
N LYS A 148 10.48 7.26 14.04
CA LYS A 148 10.19 8.42 14.88
C LYS A 148 10.08 8.07 16.35
N GLU A 149 9.45 6.94 16.67
CA GLU A 149 9.40 6.43 18.05
C GLU A 149 10.80 6.21 18.63
N ARG A 150 11.76 5.72 17.81
CA ARG A 150 13.13 5.38 18.26
C ARG A 150 14.09 6.55 18.18
N PHE A 151 14.01 7.38 17.14
CA PHE A 151 15.00 8.41 16.80
C PHE A 151 14.45 9.85 16.92
N GLY A 152 13.14 10.03 17.15
CA GLY A 152 12.52 11.36 17.31
C GLY A 152 12.40 12.12 15.99
N ASP A 153 12.54 13.45 16.11
CA ASP A 153 12.26 14.39 15.02
C ASP A 153 13.31 14.41 13.88
N CYS A 154 14.40 13.65 14.01
CA CYS A 154 15.41 13.54 12.95
C CYS A 154 14.99 12.60 11.78
N VAL A 155 13.75 12.13 11.77
CA VAL A 155 13.18 11.28 10.73
C VAL A 155 12.22 12.09 9.86
N LEU A 156 12.49 12.13 8.56
CA LEU A 156 11.64 12.77 7.56
C LEU A 156 11.02 11.69 6.67
N GLU A 157 9.76 11.88 6.30
CA GLU A 157 9.07 11.08 5.31
C GLU A 157 8.78 11.89 4.06
N TYR A 158 8.85 11.22 2.89
CA TYR A 158 8.52 11.84 1.62
C TYR A 158 7.83 10.86 0.67
N HIS A 159 6.71 11.28 0.09
CA HIS A 159 5.95 10.52 -0.90
C HIS A 159 5.27 11.45 -1.92
N GLY A 160 4.57 10.90 -2.90
CA GLY A 160 3.98 11.66 -4.01
C GLY A 160 2.97 12.76 -3.65
N SER A 161 2.41 12.73 -2.43
CA SER A 161 1.52 13.78 -1.91
C SER A 161 2.20 14.75 -0.93
N SER A 162 3.53 14.64 -0.75
CA SER A 162 4.31 15.55 0.08
C SER A 162 4.37 16.96 -0.49
N SER A 163 4.49 17.95 0.40
CA SER A 163 4.50 19.37 0.06
C SER A 163 5.82 19.83 -0.55
N GLU A 164 5.81 20.97 -1.21
CA GLU A 164 7.05 21.60 -1.71
C GLU A 164 8.00 22.01 -0.58
N SER A 165 7.49 22.36 0.60
CA SER A 165 8.32 22.65 1.79
C SER A 165 9.09 21.42 2.26
N GLU A 166 8.48 20.22 2.23
CA GLU A 166 9.16 18.97 2.56
C GLU A 166 10.22 18.62 1.51
N ARG A 167 9.96 18.88 0.24
CA ARG A 167 10.93 18.73 -0.83
C ARG A 167 12.16 19.62 -0.64
N ILE A 168 11.95 20.88 -0.26
CA ILE A 168 13.06 21.80 0.05
C ILE A 168 13.85 21.28 1.26
N ALA A 169 13.17 20.80 2.31
CA ALA A 169 13.83 20.22 3.49
C ALA A 169 14.70 19.03 3.13
N ILE A 170 14.28 18.17 2.19
CA ILE A 170 15.10 17.05 1.71
C ILE A 170 16.37 17.56 1.03
N ILE A 171 16.25 18.50 0.10
CA ILE A 171 17.40 19.06 -0.59
C ILE A 171 18.38 19.68 0.40
N GLU A 172 17.90 20.50 1.32
CA GLU A 172 18.73 21.16 2.32
C GLU A 172 19.44 20.18 3.27
N ASN A 173 18.85 19.02 3.56
CA ASN A 173 19.39 18.04 4.50
C ASN A 173 20.17 16.89 3.85
N PHE A 174 19.88 16.50 2.62
CA PHE A 174 20.41 15.28 2.01
C PHE A 174 21.23 15.52 0.72
N ASP A 175 21.08 16.66 0.05
CA ASP A 175 21.90 16.99 -1.11
C ASP A 175 23.26 17.56 -0.67
N ALA A 176 24.34 16.85 -1.01
CA ALA A 176 25.71 17.30 -0.73
C ALA A 176 26.07 18.65 -1.39
N LYS A 177 25.31 19.10 -2.40
CA LYS A 177 25.51 20.36 -3.13
C LYS A 177 24.48 21.43 -2.75
N ALA A 178 23.71 21.21 -1.70
CA ALA A 178 22.72 22.17 -1.24
C ALA A 178 23.33 23.56 -1.02
N ARG A 179 22.65 24.62 -1.49
CA ARG A 179 23.09 26.00 -1.27
C ARG A 179 23.05 26.43 0.19
N ARG A 180 22.14 25.82 0.97
CA ARG A 180 21.95 26.06 2.40
C ARG A 180 21.84 24.71 3.10
N PRO A 181 22.97 24.03 3.32
CA PRO A 181 22.94 22.72 3.95
C PRO A 181 22.45 22.83 5.39
N LYS A 182 21.59 21.91 5.79
CA LYS A 182 21.06 21.73 7.14
C LYS A 182 21.40 20.32 7.65
N ASP A 183 21.25 20.13 8.94
CA ASP A 183 21.43 18.83 9.59
C ASP A 183 20.31 18.53 10.59
N ASP A 184 19.08 18.93 10.22
CA ASP A 184 17.89 18.71 11.04
C ASP A 184 17.42 17.24 10.97
N TYR A 185 17.65 16.58 9.82
CA TYR A 185 17.19 15.22 9.56
C TYR A 185 18.37 14.29 9.25
N ARG A 186 18.33 13.12 9.88
CA ARG A 186 19.30 12.03 9.68
C ARG A 186 18.75 10.91 8.80
N ILE A 187 17.47 10.61 8.92
CA ILE A 187 16.81 9.48 8.24
C ILE A 187 15.70 10.03 7.34
N LEU A 188 15.75 9.66 6.06
CA LEU A 188 14.68 9.91 5.09
C LEU A 188 14.05 8.59 4.70
N VAL A 189 12.74 8.47 4.89
CA VAL A 189 11.95 7.35 4.36
C VAL A 189 11.16 7.85 3.16
N THR A 190 11.27 7.16 2.03
CA THR A 190 10.63 7.60 0.79
C THR A 190 10.20 6.44 -0.09
N THR A 191 9.28 6.72 -1.00
CA THR A 191 8.94 5.83 -2.12
C THR A 191 9.78 6.19 -3.36
N GLU A 192 9.67 5.40 -4.44
CA GLU A 192 10.40 5.63 -5.70
C GLU A 192 10.16 7.01 -6.33
N VAL A 193 9.12 7.73 -5.91
CA VAL A 193 8.80 9.10 -6.37
C VAL A 193 9.98 10.07 -6.19
N LEU A 194 10.83 9.85 -5.18
CA LEU A 194 12.01 10.69 -4.97
C LEU A 194 13.02 10.54 -6.13
N SER A 195 13.15 9.35 -6.69
CA SER A 195 14.11 9.07 -7.77
C SER A 195 13.77 9.78 -9.09
N GLU A 196 12.49 10.15 -9.28
CA GLU A 196 12.00 10.82 -10.49
C GLU A 196 12.03 12.35 -10.40
N GLY A 197 12.18 12.92 -9.21
CA GLY A 197 11.99 14.36 -8.99
C GLY A 197 13.07 15.11 -8.21
N VAL A 198 13.99 14.42 -7.56
CA VAL A 198 15.05 15.03 -6.74
C VAL A 198 16.38 14.36 -7.05
N ASN A 199 17.34 15.15 -7.51
CA ASN A 199 18.72 14.70 -7.73
C ASN A 199 19.50 14.97 -6.44
N LEU A 200 19.71 13.94 -5.63
CA LEU A 200 20.46 13.98 -4.37
C LEU A 200 21.89 13.51 -4.58
#